data_b53ab08746515e89a252c295b49c59c0
#
_entry.id   b53ab08746515e89a252c295b49c59c0
#
_cell.length_a   1.000
_cell.length_b   1.000
_cell.length_c   1.000
_cell.angle_alpha   90.00
_cell.angle_beta   90.00
_cell.angle_gamma   90.00
#
_symmetry.space_group_name_H-M   'P 1'
#
loop_
_entity.id
_entity.type
_entity.pdbx_description
1 polymer ?
#
loop_
_entity_poly.entity_id
_entity_poly.type
_entity_poly.pdbx_seq_one_letter_code
_entity_poly.pdbx_strand_id
1 'polypeptide(L)'
;MKKHLHVTEAKPPVESNPQRPKSASIPYEQEWKGNYAVPYFAEDSYCMIREVVYPLDYKHGHYEFNELKKVVEVWNRSTVAHPLSSKGRTYSDLFFFDTETTGLSTGTGTTIFLLGYARVLKDSVVFRQHILTEPSGEVAFYESFLKEVDYTTLVTYNGKSFDWPHVKTRHTLLRDHLPKLPKFGHFDLLHASRRLWKHKMNSVKLANVENEILGIERVDDIPGFLAPMIYFDFIETKNPRGLFDIMKHNEHDILSLITLYIHLSKHLLTSEEFTEKETYEVARWYEQLGENKHAFSLYQGVAEKEKEEHEKAQLAMAYHYKKEKSWKEAVDMFEPLVQTCEGDVAIEALVELAKIYEHRLKDVHQALLYTE
;
A
#
# COMPACT_ATOMS: atom_id res chain seq x y z
N MET A 1 31.04 2.01 -12.52
CA MET A 1 30.50 2.31 -13.87
C MET A 1 29.16 3.00 -13.66
N LYS A 2 29.06 4.32 -13.90
CA LYS A 2 27.83 5.09 -13.75
C LYS A 2 26.87 4.67 -14.89
N LYS A 3 25.81 3.90 -14.60
CA LYS A 3 24.68 3.75 -15.51
C LYS A 3 23.87 5.03 -15.46
N HIS A 4 23.93 5.81 -16.53
CA HIS A 4 23.11 6.98 -16.72
C HIS A 4 21.64 6.59 -16.71
N LEU A 5 20.90 7.10 -15.71
CA LEU A 5 19.45 7.17 -15.71
C LEU A 5 19.03 8.04 -16.92
N HIS A 6 18.46 7.42 -17.94
CA HIS A 6 17.73 8.17 -18.96
C HIS A 6 16.40 8.64 -18.36
N VAL A 7 16.48 9.69 -17.55
CA VAL A 7 15.29 10.51 -17.24
C VAL A 7 15.04 11.31 -18.52
N THR A 8 13.96 11.03 -19.22
CA THR A 8 13.51 11.83 -20.33
C THR A 8 13.25 13.24 -19.80
N GLU A 9 13.78 14.27 -20.49
CA GLU A 9 13.69 15.66 -20.09
C GLU A 9 12.28 16.01 -19.61
N ALA A 10 12.18 16.42 -18.33
CA ALA A 10 10.94 16.88 -17.74
C ALA A 10 10.45 18.10 -18.54
N LYS A 11 9.27 18.01 -19.13
CA LYS A 11 8.59 19.20 -19.63
C LYS A 11 8.27 20.11 -18.45
N PRO A 12 8.50 21.42 -18.57
CA PRO A 12 8.10 22.34 -17.50
C PRO A 12 6.59 22.19 -17.23
N PRO A 13 6.16 22.32 -15.95
CA PRO A 13 4.75 22.21 -15.59
C PRO A 13 3.89 23.16 -16.44
N VAL A 14 2.71 22.67 -16.80
CA VAL A 14 1.71 23.46 -17.55
C VAL A 14 1.39 24.73 -16.76
N GLU A 15 1.53 25.85 -17.42
CA GLU A 15 1.32 27.19 -16.88
C GLU A 15 -0.12 27.40 -16.39
N SER A 16 -0.29 27.36 -15.06
CA SER A 16 -1.32 28.11 -14.35
C SER A 16 -0.71 28.76 -13.12
N ASN A 17 0.36 29.52 -13.33
CA ASN A 17 1.07 30.18 -12.25
C ASN A 17 0.40 31.54 -11.97
N PRO A 18 -0.16 31.75 -10.76
CA PRO A 18 -0.47 33.09 -10.32
C PRO A 18 0.81 33.94 -10.42
N GLN A 19 0.72 35.14 -10.99
CA GLN A 19 1.88 35.94 -11.35
C GLN A 19 2.81 36.12 -10.13
N ARG A 20 4.09 35.78 -10.33
CA ARG A 20 5.14 35.99 -9.32
C ARG A 20 5.12 37.47 -8.87
N PRO A 21 5.01 37.76 -7.58
CA PRO A 21 5.13 39.13 -7.09
C PRO A 21 6.50 39.71 -7.53
N LYS A 22 6.53 40.95 -8.01
CA LYS A 22 7.75 41.60 -8.55
C LYS A 22 8.91 41.67 -7.55
N SER A 23 8.60 41.53 -6.26
CA SER A 23 9.57 41.57 -5.12
C SER A 23 9.96 40.22 -4.57
N ALA A 24 9.42 39.11 -5.07
CA ALA A 24 9.69 37.80 -4.46
C ALA A 24 11.08 37.28 -4.85
N SER A 25 12.00 37.30 -3.89
CA SER A 25 13.29 36.63 -3.94
C SER A 25 13.18 35.25 -3.34
N ILE A 26 13.53 34.21 -4.09
CA ILE A 26 13.56 32.83 -3.58
C ILE A 26 14.99 32.46 -3.25
N PRO A 27 15.28 32.17 -1.97
CA PRO A 27 16.62 31.69 -1.59
C PRO A 27 16.98 30.42 -2.33
N TYR A 28 18.21 30.33 -2.83
CA TYR A 28 18.75 29.16 -3.52
C TYR A 28 17.91 28.74 -4.76
N GLU A 29 17.36 29.68 -5.49
CA GLU A 29 16.47 29.42 -6.66
C GLU A 29 17.12 28.51 -7.71
N GLN A 30 18.44 28.61 -7.89
CA GLN A 30 19.19 27.78 -8.84
C GLN A 30 19.24 26.30 -8.41
N GLU A 31 19.44 26.04 -7.10
CA GLU A 31 19.45 24.70 -6.53
C GLU A 31 18.09 24.06 -6.62
N TRP A 32 17.01 24.80 -6.36
CA TRP A 32 15.64 24.32 -6.56
C TRP A 32 15.39 23.94 -8.01
N LYS A 33 15.74 24.80 -8.97
CA LYS A 33 15.61 24.50 -10.40
C LYS A 33 16.44 23.31 -10.83
N GLY A 34 17.65 23.16 -10.28
CA GLY A 34 18.52 22.00 -10.52
C GLY A 34 17.91 20.68 -10.03
N ASN A 35 16.95 20.72 -9.11
CA ASN A 35 16.19 19.59 -8.60
C ASN A 35 14.74 19.54 -9.15
N TYR A 36 14.48 20.18 -10.29
CA TYR A 36 13.17 20.21 -10.97
C TYR A 36 12.05 20.85 -10.13
N ALA A 37 12.38 21.67 -9.14
CA ALA A 37 11.42 22.33 -8.29
C ALA A 37 11.23 23.79 -8.70
N VAL A 38 9.96 24.20 -8.84
CA VAL A 38 9.55 25.55 -9.21
C VAL A 38 8.58 26.12 -8.19
N PRO A 39 8.56 27.45 -7.96
CA PRO A 39 7.64 28.04 -7.00
C PRO A 39 6.22 28.09 -7.54
N TYR A 40 5.27 27.83 -6.67
CA TYR A 40 3.86 28.11 -6.84
C TYR A 40 3.45 29.20 -5.85
N PHE A 41 2.91 30.32 -6.37
CA PHE A 41 2.50 31.45 -5.56
C PHE A 41 0.98 31.43 -5.32
N ALA A 42 0.55 31.70 -4.10
CA ALA A 42 -0.82 31.97 -3.75
C ALA A 42 -0.85 33.15 -2.75
N GLU A 43 -1.60 34.18 -3.06
CA GLU A 43 -1.60 35.43 -2.31
C GLU A 43 -0.15 35.96 -2.09
N ASP A 44 0.25 36.19 -0.85
CA ASP A 44 1.57 36.69 -0.48
C ASP A 44 2.57 35.58 -0.10
N SER A 45 2.22 34.32 -0.32
CA SER A 45 3.00 33.16 0.06
C SER A 45 3.32 32.23 -1.12
N TYR A 46 4.25 31.31 -0.92
CA TYR A 46 4.59 30.31 -1.95
C TYR A 46 4.97 28.96 -1.32
N CYS A 47 4.84 27.92 -2.12
CA CYS A 47 5.46 26.61 -1.90
C CYS A 47 6.31 26.23 -3.10
N MET A 48 7.14 25.19 -2.99
CA MET A 48 7.83 24.63 -4.15
C MET A 48 7.09 23.41 -4.66
N ILE A 49 6.99 23.29 -5.99
CA ILE A 49 6.46 22.09 -6.65
C ILE A 49 7.56 21.47 -7.48
N ARG A 50 7.80 20.17 -7.24
CA ARG A 50 8.69 19.34 -8.06
C ARG A 50 7.87 18.34 -8.85
N GLU A 51 8.17 18.18 -10.13
CA GLU A 51 7.54 17.18 -10.99
C GLU A 51 8.60 16.36 -11.71
N VAL A 52 8.40 15.04 -11.71
CA VAL A 52 9.22 14.07 -12.46
C VAL A 52 8.30 13.15 -13.24
N VAL A 53 8.66 12.88 -14.48
CA VAL A 53 7.90 11.98 -15.36
C VAL A 53 8.71 10.72 -15.62
N TYR A 54 8.13 9.57 -15.33
CA TYR A 54 8.72 8.26 -15.58
C TYR A 54 8.04 7.60 -16.79
N PRO A 55 8.79 6.90 -17.63
CA PRO A 55 8.18 6.07 -18.68
C PRO A 55 7.48 4.86 -18.05
N LEU A 56 6.50 4.29 -18.75
CA LEU A 56 5.71 3.17 -18.23
C LEU A 56 6.49 1.87 -18.13
N ASP A 57 7.56 1.72 -18.90
CA ASP A 57 8.50 0.60 -18.85
C ASP A 57 9.62 0.80 -17.82
N TYR A 58 9.57 1.88 -17.04
CA TYR A 58 10.49 2.06 -15.93
C TYR A 58 10.29 0.92 -14.93
N LYS A 59 11.39 0.22 -14.67
CA LYS A 59 11.43 -0.91 -13.74
C LYS A 59 11.83 -0.44 -12.34
N HIS A 60 10.92 -0.60 -11.37
CA HIS A 60 11.16 -0.34 -9.96
C HIS A 60 11.05 -1.63 -9.18
N GLY A 61 12.18 -2.17 -8.73
CA GLY A 61 12.26 -3.53 -8.20
C GLY A 61 11.95 -4.58 -9.25
N HIS A 62 11.05 -5.49 -8.95
CA HIS A 62 10.66 -6.58 -9.84
C HIS A 62 9.68 -6.19 -10.95
N TYR A 63 9.01 -5.04 -10.84
CA TYR A 63 7.89 -4.65 -11.68
C TYR A 63 8.15 -3.42 -12.53
N GLU A 64 7.55 -3.40 -13.73
CA GLU A 64 7.39 -2.19 -14.54
C GLU A 64 6.07 -1.50 -14.20
N PHE A 65 6.03 -0.17 -14.29
CA PHE A 65 4.81 0.59 -13.97
C PHE A 65 3.61 0.29 -14.89
N ASN A 66 3.85 -0.13 -16.13
CA ASN A 66 2.80 -0.54 -17.06
C ASN A 66 1.97 -1.73 -16.56
N GLU A 67 2.54 -2.55 -15.65
CA GLU A 67 1.85 -3.72 -15.08
C GLU A 67 0.65 -3.32 -14.21
N LEU A 68 0.63 -2.07 -13.71
CA LEU A 68 -0.54 -1.55 -12.99
C LEU A 68 -1.82 -1.62 -13.86
N LYS A 69 -1.71 -1.33 -15.14
CA LYS A 69 -2.85 -1.41 -16.07
C LYS A 69 -3.40 -2.81 -16.14
N LYS A 70 -2.52 -3.81 -16.24
CA LYS A 70 -2.90 -5.22 -16.33
C LYS A 70 -3.62 -5.68 -15.06
N VAL A 71 -3.10 -5.36 -13.88
CA VAL A 71 -3.75 -5.79 -12.62
C VAL A 71 -5.09 -5.10 -12.40
N VAL A 72 -5.23 -3.82 -12.78
CA VAL A 72 -6.52 -3.11 -12.72
C VAL A 72 -7.54 -3.73 -13.68
N GLU A 73 -7.14 -4.14 -14.89
CA GLU A 73 -8.01 -4.86 -15.81
C GLU A 73 -8.47 -6.21 -15.24
N VAL A 74 -7.56 -6.97 -14.60
CA VAL A 74 -7.92 -8.24 -13.95
C VAL A 74 -8.89 -8.02 -12.80
N TRP A 75 -8.69 -7.00 -11.95
CA TRP A 75 -9.66 -6.61 -10.93
C TRP A 75 -11.04 -6.29 -11.52
N ASN A 76 -11.10 -5.57 -12.63
CA ASN A 76 -12.37 -5.22 -13.29
C ASN A 76 -13.13 -6.45 -13.82
N ARG A 77 -12.42 -7.51 -14.18
CA ARG A 77 -13.02 -8.79 -14.62
C ARG A 77 -13.32 -9.72 -13.44
N SER A 78 -12.71 -9.50 -12.29
CA SER A 78 -12.89 -10.35 -11.12
C SER A 78 -14.29 -10.23 -10.52
N THR A 79 -14.83 -11.35 -10.05
CA THR A 79 -16.08 -11.40 -9.29
C THR A 79 -15.88 -11.33 -7.79
N VAL A 80 -14.63 -11.43 -7.33
CA VAL A 80 -14.28 -11.52 -5.92
C VAL A 80 -14.32 -10.13 -5.28
N ALA A 81 -14.96 -10.01 -4.12
CA ALA A 81 -14.95 -8.79 -3.33
C ALA A 81 -13.70 -8.74 -2.43
N HIS A 82 -12.93 -7.66 -2.53
CA HIS A 82 -11.73 -7.48 -1.71
C HIS A 82 -11.48 -6.00 -1.38
N PRO A 83 -10.98 -5.64 -0.17
CA PRO A 83 -10.70 -4.25 0.21
C PRO A 83 -9.69 -3.51 -0.66
N LEU A 84 -8.80 -4.23 -1.36
CA LEU A 84 -7.83 -3.67 -2.31
C LEU A 84 -8.31 -3.75 -3.77
N SER A 85 -9.55 -4.19 -4.02
CA SER A 85 -10.08 -4.30 -5.38
C SER A 85 -10.26 -2.93 -6.03
N SER A 86 -9.62 -2.74 -7.18
CA SER A 86 -9.83 -1.57 -8.04
C SER A 86 -10.99 -1.75 -9.02
N LYS A 87 -11.90 -2.70 -8.76
CA LYS A 87 -13.08 -2.92 -9.62
C LYS A 87 -13.92 -1.65 -9.78
N GLY A 88 -14.27 -1.33 -11.00
CA GLY A 88 -15.01 -0.11 -11.35
C GLY A 88 -14.12 1.15 -11.46
N ARG A 89 -12.80 0.98 -11.42
CA ARG A 89 -11.82 2.06 -11.56
C ARG A 89 -10.92 1.84 -12.76
N THR A 90 -10.29 2.91 -13.21
CA THR A 90 -9.17 2.88 -14.14
C THR A 90 -7.85 2.97 -13.36
N TYR A 91 -6.74 2.65 -14.00
CA TYR A 91 -5.41 2.79 -13.38
C TYR A 91 -5.08 4.25 -13.01
N SER A 92 -5.65 5.22 -13.73
CA SER A 92 -5.45 6.65 -13.46
C SER A 92 -6.27 7.19 -12.29
N ASP A 93 -7.24 6.42 -11.78
CA ASP A 93 -8.01 6.74 -10.58
C ASP A 93 -7.25 6.41 -9.29
N LEU A 94 -6.16 5.66 -9.38
CA LEU A 94 -5.31 5.32 -8.24
C LEU A 94 -4.28 6.43 -8.00
N PHE A 95 -4.30 6.95 -6.79
CA PHE A 95 -3.50 8.07 -6.35
C PHE A 95 -2.54 7.61 -5.25
N PHE A 96 -1.29 7.34 -5.63
CA PHE A 96 -0.25 6.86 -4.73
C PHE A 96 0.31 8.05 -3.96
N PHE A 97 0.26 7.99 -2.63
CA PHE A 97 0.39 9.17 -1.79
C PHE A 97 1.15 8.88 -0.50
N ASP A 98 2.05 9.82 -0.14
CA ASP A 98 2.82 9.78 1.10
C ASP A 98 3.19 11.19 1.56
N THR A 99 3.45 11.38 2.87
CA THR A 99 3.75 12.69 3.46
C THR A 99 4.90 12.65 4.46
N GLU A 100 5.66 13.77 4.52
CA GLU A 100 6.62 14.03 5.59
C GLU A 100 6.11 15.13 6.52
N THR A 101 6.26 14.90 7.80
CA THR A 101 5.69 15.75 8.85
C THR A 101 6.73 16.20 9.87
N THR A 102 6.45 17.29 10.57
CA THR A 102 7.31 17.83 11.63
C THR A 102 7.27 17.04 12.94
N GLY A 103 6.46 15.98 13.03
CA GLY A 103 6.34 15.12 14.22
C GLY A 103 5.38 13.97 14.01
N LEU A 104 5.39 13.02 14.95
CA LEU A 104 4.60 11.79 14.89
C LEU A 104 3.22 11.89 15.57
N SER A 105 2.94 12.98 16.26
CA SER A 105 1.66 13.17 16.97
C SER A 105 0.57 13.65 16.02
N THR A 106 -0.63 13.07 16.13
CA THR A 106 -1.80 13.43 15.30
C THR A 106 -2.47 14.76 15.72
N GLY A 107 -1.81 15.60 16.49
CA GLY A 107 -2.34 16.87 16.96
C GLY A 107 -2.17 18.04 15.98
N THR A 108 -2.78 19.17 16.31
CA THR A 108 -2.72 20.41 15.52
C THR A 108 -1.32 21.03 15.43
N GLY A 109 -0.39 20.61 16.29
CA GLY A 109 0.99 21.06 16.30
C GLY A 109 1.91 20.39 15.26
N THR A 110 1.43 19.35 14.58
CA THR A 110 2.18 18.69 13.52
C THR A 110 1.81 19.29 12.16
N THR A 111 2.82 19.70 11.40
CA THR A 111 2.67 20.27 10.05
C THR A 111 3.21 19.29 9.02
N ILE A 112 2.49 19.12 7.92
CA ILE A 112 3.01 18.42 6.73
C ILE A 112 3.88 19.42 5.97
N PHE A 113 5.14 19.08 5.77
CA PHE A 113 6.06 19.96 5.03
C PHE A 113 6.44 19.42 3.64
N LEU A 114 6.22 18.14 3.40
CA LEU A 114 6.37 17.50 2.09
C LEU A 114 5.16 16.60 1.85
N LEU A 115 4.53 16.78 0.73
CA LEU A 115 3.41 15.98 0.27
C LEU A 115 3.76 15.50 -1.14
N GLY A 116 3.90 14.19 -1.27
CA GLY A 116 4.23 13.55 -2.53
C GLY A 116 3.08 12.69 -3.05
N TYR A 117 2.98 12.59 -4.38
CA TYR A 117 2.07 11.65 -5.01
C TYR A 117 2.54 11.23 -6.40
N ALA A 118 2.03 10.08 -6.85
CA ALA A 118 2.18 9.61 -8.22
C ALA A 118 0.85 9.15 -8.81
N ARG A 119 0.71 9.33 -10.12
CA ARG A 119 -0.39 8.80 -10.93
C ARG A 119 0.15 8.12 -12.16
N VAL A 120 -0.36 6.94 -12.45
CA VAL A 120 -0.08 6.26 -13.71
C VAL A 120 -1.08 6.76 -14.76
N LEU A 121 -0.58 7.39 -15.81
CA LEU A 121 -1.36 7.93 -16.91
C LEU A 121 -1.26 7.02 -18.15
N LYS A 122 -1.85 7.47 -19.26
CA LYS A 122 -1.87 6.69 -20.52
C LYS A 122 -0.46 6.33 -21.00
N ASP A 123 0.47 7.28 -20.97
CA ASP A 123 1.78 7.13 -21.60
C ASP A 123 2.96 7.32 -20.62
N SER A 124 2.68 7.63 -19.36
CA SER A 124 3.72 7.94 -18.36
C SER A 124 3.20 7.76 -16.93
N VAL A 125 4.13 7.80 -15.98
CA VAL A 125 3.85 8.02 -14.56
C VAL A 125 4.28 9.45 -14.23
N VAL A 126 3.35 10.23 -13.73
CA VAL A 126 3.64 11.59 -13.24
C VAL A 126 3.77 11.51 -11.71
N PHE A 127 4.95 11.83 -11.25
CA PHE A 127 5.28 11.99 -9.83
C PHE A 127 5.37 13.47 -9.51
N ARG A 128 4.75 13.92 -8.41
CA ARG A 128 4.78 15.32 -7.99
C ARG A 128 4.94 15.45 -6.49
N GLN A 129 5.71 16.46 -6.09
CA GLN A 129 5.89 16.84 -4.69
C GLN A 129 5.54 18.30 -4.49
N HIS A 130 4.87 18.60 -3.39
CA HIS A 130 4.66 19.93 -2.85
C HIS A 130 5.51 20.09 -1.61
N ILE A 131 6.28 21.17 -1.53
CA ILE A 131 7.24 21.40 -0.45
C ILE A 131 6.91 22.73 0.23
N LEU A 132 6.64 22.68 1.52
CA LEU A 132 6.36 23.84 2.34
C LEU A 132 7.69 24.55 2.70
N THR A 133 7.89 25.74 2.17
CA THR A 133 9.13 26.51 2.34
C THR A 133 9.18 27.34 3.63
N GLU A 134 7.99 27.59 4.20
CA GLU A 134 7.82 28.29 5.49
C GLU A 134 6.38 28.06 6.00
N PRO A 135 6.12 28.15 7.32
CA PRO A 135 4.79 27.91 7.87
C PRO A 135 3.68 28.83 7.31
N SER A 136 4.00 30.05 6.92
CA SER A 136 3.08 30.99 6.27
C SER A 136 2.62 30.55 4.88
N GLY A 137 3.35 29.62 4.24
CA GLY A 137 3.06 29.09 2.90
C GLY A 137 2.04 27.95 2.88
N GLU A 138 1.42 27.57 4.00
CA GLU A 138 0.50 26.41 4.03
C GLU A 138 -0.70 26.58 3.09
N VAL A 139 -1.22 27.78 2.90
CA VAL A 139 -2.34 28.01 1.96
C VAL A 139 -1.87 27.69 0.54
N ALA A 140 -0.75 28.25 0.09
CA ALA A 140 -0.17 27.95 -1.23
C ALA A 140 0.12 26.45 -1.41
N PHE A 141 0.65 25.80 -0.37
CA PHE A 141 0.97 24.39 -0.35
C PHE A 141 -0.28 23.50 -0.56
N TYR A 142 -1.34 23.70 0.22
CA TYR A 142 -2.56 22.91 0.08
C TYR A 142 -3.40 23.30 -1.12
N GLU A 143 -3.42 24.59 -1.50
CA GLU A 143 -4.11 25.06 -2.69
C GLU A 143 -3.52 24.43 -3.95
N SER A 144 -2.17 24.45 -4.08
CA SER A 144 -1.48 23.85 -5.21
C SER A 144 -1.74 22.35 -5.33
N PHE A 145 -1.86 21.65 -4.20
CA PHE A 145 -2.20 20.23 -4.18
C PHE A 145 -3.67 19.99 -4.59
N LEU A 146 -4.60 20.72 -4.00
CA LEU A 146 -6.04 20.44 -4.15
C LEU A 146 -6.62 20.90 -5.48
N LYS A 147 -6.06 21.95 -6.12
CA LYS A 147 -6.55 22.46 -7.40
C LYS A 147 -6.29 21.56 -8.58
N GLU A 148 -5.21 20.79 -8.54
CA GLU A 148 -4.74 20.03 -9.69
C GLU A 148 -5.07 18.53 -9.62
N VAL A 149 -5.61 18.08 -8.51
CA VAL A 149 -5.79 16.65 -8.27
C VAL A 149 -7.25 16.25 -8.41
N ASP A 150 -7.54 15.57 -9.51
CA ASP A 150 -8.76 14.75 -9.66
C ASP A 150 -8.40 13.30 -9.33
N TYR A 151 -8.78 12.86 -8.12
CA TYR A 151 -8.46 11.53 -7.61
C TYR A 151 -9.69 10.88 -7.00
N THR A 152 -9.81 9.57 -7.19
CA THR A 152 -10.94 8.79 -6.69
C THR A 152 -10.54 7.79 -5.61
N THR A 153 -9.27 7.37 -5.57
CA THR A 153 -8.80 6.38 -4.58
C THR A 153 -7.36 6.65 -4.18
N LEU A 154 -7.14 6.89 -2.88
CA LEU A 154 -5.80 6.96 -2.30
C LEU A 154 -5.21 5.55 -2.17
N VAL A 155 -3.91 5.43 -2.45
CA VAL A 155 -3.09 4.25 -2.16
C VAL A 155 -1.92 4.71 -1.30
N THR A 156 -1.82 4.17 -0.09
CA THR A 156 -0.83 4.60 0.92
C THR A 156 -0.23 3.42 1.66
N TYR A 157 0.78 3.68 2.47
CA TYR A 157 1.32 2.74 3.45
C TYR A 157 1.16 3.30 4.86
N ASN A 158 0.20 2.79 5.64
CA ASN A 158 -0.23 3.32 6.95
C ASN A 158 -0.96 4.68 6.90
N GLY A 159 -1.26 5.18 5.72
CA GLY A 159 -1.80 6.52 5.53
C GLY A 159 -3.22 6.71 6.05
N LYS A 160 -4.01 5.63 6.23
CA LYS A 160 -5.32 5.71 6.89
C LYS A 160 -5.21 6.19 8.34
N SER A 161 -4.14 5.78 9.01
CA SER A 161 -3.93 6.07 10.43
C SER A 161 -3.03 7.28 10.65
N PHE A 162 -2.23 7.68 9.66
CA PHE A 162 -1.23 8.73 9.79
C PHE A 162 -1.42 9.88 8.79
N ASP A 163 -1.08 9.72 7.53
CA ASP A 163 -1.01 10.80 6.53
C ASP A 163 -2.35 11.51 6.34
N TRP A 164 -3.40 10.75 6.12
CA TRP A 164 -4.70 11.30 5.79
C TRP A 164 -5.39 12.03 6.96
N PRO A 165 -5.32 11.57 8.21
CA PRO A 165 -5.74 12.36 9.38
C PRO A 165 -5.02 13.70 9.49
N HIS A 166 -3.70 13.76 9.22
CA HIS A 166 -2.95 15.02 9.21
C HIS A 166 -3.45 15.98 8.14
N VAL A 167 -3.60 15.51 6.88
CA VAL A 167 -4.18 16.32 5.79
C VAL A 167 -5.54 16.89 6.19
N LYS A 168 -6.45 16.06 6.74
CA LYS A 168 -7.77 16.52 7.19
C LYS A 168 -7.71 17.56 8.30
N THR A 169 -6.83 17.36 9.28
CA THR A 169 -6.65 18.29 10.39
C THR A 169 -6.18 19.66 9.90
N ARG A 170 -5.12 19.67 9.07
CA ARG A 170 -4.60 20.93 8.51
C ARG A 170 -5.61 21.61 7.57
N HIS A 171 -6.24 20.84 6.68
CA HIS A 171 -7.30 21.36 5.82
C HIS A 171 -8.45 22.00 6.64
N THR A 172 -8.86 21.38 7.76
CA THR A 172 -9.91 21.94 8.60
C THR A 172 -9.55 23.30 9.20
N LEU A 173 -8.27 23.49 9.56
CA LEU A 173 -7.77 24.78 10.07
C LEU A 173 -7.72 25.86 8.99
N LEU A 174 -7.50 25.47 7.73
CA LEU A 174 -7.34 26.39 6.59
C LEU A 174 -8.55 26.42 5.66
N ARG A 175 -9.66 25.80 6.03
CA ARG A 175 -10.82 25.51 5.17
C ARG A 175 -11.44 26.72 4.47
N ASP A 176 -11.31 27.91 5.07
CA ASP A 176 -11.89 29.14 4.53
C ASP A 176 -11.09 29.67 3.32
N HIS A 177 -9.85 29.18 3.15
CA HIS A 177 -8.93 29.55 2.07
C HIS A 177 -8.70 28.41 1.05
N LEU A 178 -9.27 27.21 1.28
CA LEU A 178 -8.95 26.04 0.47
C LEU A 178 -10.19 25.43 -0.20
N PRO A 179 -10.03 24.79 -1.37
CA PRO A 179 -11.05 23.94 -1.95
C PRO A 179 -11.47 22.82 -0.98
N LYS A 180 -12.72 22.35 -1.11
CA LYS A 180 -13.21 21.24 -0.27
C LYS A 180 -12.43 19.96 -0.57
N LEU A 181 -12.08 19.21 0.48
CA LEU A 181 -11.53 17.87 0.33
C LEU A 181 -12.58 16.95 -0.31
N PRO A 182 -12.25 16.26 -1.41
CA PRO A 182 -13.13 15.29 -2.01
C PRO A 182 -13.26 14.05 -1.13
N LYS A 183 -14.34 13.30 -1.34
CA LYS A 183 -14.51 11.95 -0.77
C LYS A 183 -13.95 10.95 -1.76
N PHE A 184 -13.10 10.03 -1.29
CA PHE A 184 -12.49 8.98 -2.11
C PHE A 184 -12.32 7.68 -1.33
N GLY A 185 -12.10 6.61 -2.09
CA GLY A 185 -11.67 5.33 -1.54
C GLY A 185 -10.24 5.41 -0.98
N HIS A 186 -9.85 4.44 -0.16
CA HIS A 186 -8.51 4.42 0.41
C HIS A 186 -8.00 3.00 0.57
N PHE A 187 -6.98 2.63 -0.19
CA PHE A 187 -6.23 1.39 -0.06
C PHE A 187 -5.01 1.62 0.82
N ASP A 188 -4.98 1.02 1.99
CA ASP A 188 -3.82 1.05 2.87
C ASP A 188 -3.07 -0.28 2.78
N LEU A 189 -1.89 -0.26 2.17
CA LEU A 189 -1.14 -1.46 1.83
C LEU A 189 -0.44 -2.09 3.04
N LEU A 190 -0.27 -1.36 4.16
CA LEU A 190 0.32 -1.90 5.39
C LEU A 190 -0.49 -3.08 5.94
N HIS A 191 -1.83 -3.02 5.89
CA HIS A 191 -2.67 -4.09 6.42
C HIS A 191 -2.50 -5.40 5.63
N ALA A 192 -2.39 -5.30 4.30
CA ALA A 192 -2.11 -6.43 3.43
C ALA A 192 -0.71 -7.00 3.69
N SER A 193 0.30 -6.12 3.73
CA SER A 193 1.69 -6.51 4.00
C SER A 193 1.84 -7.23 5.34
N ARG A 194 1.19 -6.73 6.41
CA ARG A 194 1.18 -7.39 7.72
C ARG A 194 0.53 -8.76 7.68
N ARG A 195 -0.56 -8.91 6.95
CA ARG A 195 -1.25 -10.19 6.84
C ARG A 195 -0.40 -11.24 6.16
N LEU A 196 0.23 -10.87 5.02
CA LEU A 196 1.00 -11.81 4.22
C LEU A 196 2.39 -12.11 4.79
N TRP A 197 3.05 -11.11 5.43
CA TRP A 197 4.49 -11.23 5.70
C TRP A 197 4.92 -11.03 7.15
N LYS A 198 4.01 -10.65 8.07
CA LYS A 198 4.37 -10.47 9.50
C LYS A 198 5.01 -11.71 10.12
N HIS A 199 4.67 -12.91 9.63
CA HIS A 199 5.19 -14.18 10.15
C HIS A 199 6.64 -14.48 9.72
N LYS A 200 7.10 -13.91 8.60
CA LYS A 200 8.44 -14.15 8.04
C LYS A 200 9.39 -12.97 8.16
N MET A 201 8.88 -11.76 8.44
CA MET A 201 9.65 -10.53 8.53
C MET A 201 9.70 -10.02 9.97
N ASN A 202 10.85 -9.59 10.44
CA ASN A 202 11.01 -8.96 11.76
C ASN A 202 10.21 -7.64 11.88
N SER A 203 10.09 -6.94 10.78
CA SER A 203 9.35 -5.68 10.69
C SER A 203 8.77 -5.47 9.29
N VAL A 204 7.51 -5.11 9.23
CA VAL A 204 6.79 -4.82 7.97
C VAL A 204 6.78 -3.30 7.72
N LYS A 205 7.93 -2.64 7.85
CA LYS A 205 8.13 -1.27 7.37
C LYS A 205 8.29 -1.30 5.85
N LEU A 206 7.92 -0.21 5.17
CA LEU A 206 7.98 -0.16 3.70
C LEU A 206 9.38 -0.50 3.17
N ALA A 207 10.44 0.07 3.75
CA ALA A 207 11.81 -0.21 3.35
C ALA A 207 12.21 -1.71 3.46
N ASN A 208 11.68 -2.43 4.45
CA ASN A 208 11.91 -3.88 4.56
C ASN A 208 11.13 -4.66 3.50
N VAL A 209 9.88 -4.27 3.25
CA VAL A 209 9.05 -4.86 2.17
C VAL A 209 9.69 -4.62 0.80
N GLU A 210 10.23 -3.44 0.57
CA GLU A 210 11.00 -3.12 -0.64
C GLU A 210 12.16 -4.09 -0.84
N ASN A 211 13.00 -4.24 0.18
CA ASN A 211 14.20 -5.07 0.07
C ASN A 211 13.85 -6.56 -0.04
N GLU A 212 12.99 -7.07 0.84
CA GLU A 212 12.75 -8.52 0.96
C GLU A 212 11.71 -9.05 -0.05
N ILE A 213 10.78 -8.20 -0.50
CA ILE A 213 9.65 -8.62 -1.34
C ILE A 213 9.73 -8.02 -2.75
N LEU A 214 10.07 -6.74 -2.87
CA LEU A 214 10.06 -6.06 -4.17
C LEU A 214 11.42 -6.06 -4.87
N GLY A 215 12.50 -6.45 -4.18
CA GLY A 215 13.86 -6.42 -4.73
C GLY A 215 14.35 -5.00 -5.00
N ILE A 216 13.97 -4.06 -4.14
CA ILE A 216 14.39 -2.66 -4.21
C ILE A 216 15.42 -2.40 -3.12
N GLU A 217 16.65 -2.08 -3.52
CA GLU A 217 17.70 -1.65 -2.60
C GLU A 217 17.82 -0.13 -2.63
N ARG A 218 17.73 0.50 -1.46
CA ARG A 218 17.95 1.93 -1.31
C ARG A 218 19.43 2.20 -1.12
N VAL A 219 20.00 3.04 -1.99
CA VAL A 219 21.39 3.47 -1.89
C VAL A 219 21.41 4.92 -1.39
N ASP A 220 22.20 5.18 -0.35
CA ASP A 220 22.35 6.52 0.25
C ASP A 220 21.02 7.14 0.69
N ASP A 221 20.11 6.33 1.25
CA ASP A 221 18.82 6.80 1.78
C ASP A 221 18.99 7.33 3.21
N ILE A 222 18.29 8.42 3.52
CA ILE A 222 18.27 8.98 4.87
C ILE A 222 17.18 8.31 5.71
N PRO A 223 17.43 8.04 6.99
CA PRO A 223 16.38 7.57 7.87
C PRO A 223 15.23 8.59 8.00
N GLY A 224 13.97 8.20 7.72
CA GLY A 224 12.82 9.10 7.74
C GLY A 224 12.60 9.83 9.06
N PHE A 225 13.07 9.27 10.21
CA PHE A 225 12.97 9.96 11.50
C PHE A 225 13.84 11.25 11.58
N LEU A 226 14.77 11.45 10.65
CA LEU A 226 15.59 12.67 10.55
C LEU A 226 14.86 13.79 9.79
N ALA A 227 13.81 13.49 9.06
CA ALA A 227 13.09 14.43 8.22
C ALA A 227 12.62 15.70 8.97
N PRO A 228 12.06 15.61 10.19
CA PRO A 228 11.68 16.79 10.96
C PRO A 228 12.86 17.71 11.27
N MET A 229 13.98 17.14 11.67
CA MET A 229 15.19 17.89 12.03
C MET A 229 15.79 18.63 10.82
N ILE A 230 15.86 17.95 9.69
CA ILE A 230 16.36 18.53 8.43
C ILE A 230 15.42 19.65 7.94
N TYR A 231 14.11 19.48 8.10
CA TYR A 231 13.16 20.53 7.77
C TYR A 231 13.32 21.76 8.66
N PHE A 232 13.52 21.62 9.97
CA PHE A 232 13.75 22.74 10.86
C PHE A 232 15.08 23.46 10.54
N ASP A 233 16.15 22.74 10.23
CA ASP A 233 17.39 23.34 9.74
C ASP A 233 17.17 24.14 8.46
N PHE A 234 16.39 23.59 7.52
CA PHE A 234 16.01 24.32 6.31
C PHE A 234 15.21 25.60 6.62
N ILE A 235 14.26 25.57 7.56
CA ILE A 235 13.48 26.76 7.94
C ILE A 235 14.39 27.87 8.46
N GLU A 236 15.41 27.52 9.25
CA GLU A 236 16.37 28.47 9.81
C GLU A 236 17.38 28.99 8.78
N THR A 237 17.98 28.10 8.02
CA THR A 237 19.07 28.43 7.09
C THR A 237 18.61 28.82 5.69
N LYS A 238 17.38 28.44 5.32
CA LYS A 238 16.81 28.49 3.95
C LYS A 238 17.59 27.67 2.93
N ASN A 239 18.57 26.85 3.34
CA ASN A 239 19.37 26.03 2.47
C ASN A 239 18.62 24.69 2.17
N PRO A 240 18.20 24.44 0.91
CA PRO A 240 17.36 23.27 0.61
C PRO A 240 18.12 21.96 0.43
N ARG A 241 19.46 21.94 0.55
CA ARG A 241 20.25 20.75 0.18
C ARG A 241 19.88 19.52 0.99
N GLY A 242 19.64 19.66 2.29
CA GLY A 242 19.16 18.54 3.13
C GLY A 242 17.74 18.07 2.74
N LEU A 243 16.87 18.97 2.29
CA LEU A 243 15.53 18.60 1.83
C LEU A 243 15.55 17.75 0.56
N PHE A 244 16.54 17.89 -0.31
CA PHE A 244 16.62 17.10 -1.54
C PHE A 244 16.77 15.61 -1.24
N ASP A 245 17.43 15.24 -0.15
CA ASP A 245 17.54 13.86 0.27
C ASP A 245 16.19 13.33 0.81
N ILE A 246 15.44 14.16 1.55
CA ILE A 246 14.08 13.80 2.00
C ILE A 246 13.13 13.69 0.80
N MET A 247 13.24 14.60 -0.16
CA MET A 247 12.44 14.53 -1.40
C MET A 247 12.73 13.23 -2.17
N LYS A 248 13.99 12.78 -2.21
CA LYS A 248 14.37 11.50 -2.80
C LYS A 248 13.80 10.31 -2.01
N HIS A 249 13.82 10.37 -0.68
CA HIS A 249 13.22 9.36 0.20
C HIS A 249 11.73 9.19 -0.09
N ASN A 250 10.95 10.25 -0.01
CA ASN A 250 9.51 10.26 -0.30
C ASN A 250 9.20 9.82 -1.74
N GLU A 251 10.04 10.17 -2.73
CA GLU A 251 9.91 9.69 -4.11
C GLU A 251 10.03 8.16 -4.19
N HIS A 252 11.03 7.58 -3.52
CA HIS A 252 11.19 6.14 -3.43
C HIS A 252 9.97 5.47 -2.79
N ASP A 253 9.48 5.99 -1.67
CA ASP A 253 8.30 5.46 -0.99
C ASP A 253 7.11 5.39 -1.94
N ILE A 254 6.80 6.48 -2.64
CA ILE A 254 5.65 6.57 -3.52
C ILE A 254 5.77 5.66 -4.75
N LEU A 255 6.94 5.59 -5.38
CA LEU A 255 7.17 4.68 -6.50
C LEU A 255 7.03 3.21 -6.05
N SER A 256 7.46 2.90 -4.84
CA SER A 256 7.30 1.59 -4.23
C SER A 256 5.85 1.24 -3.92
N LEU A 257 4.98 2.22 -3.62
CA LEU A 257 3.54 1.95 -3.48
C LEU A 257 2.92 1.43 -4.78
N ILE A 258 3.36 1.92 -5.95
CA ILE A 258 2.86 1.45 -7.25
C ILE A 258 3.20 -0.04 -7.41
N THR A 259 4.46 -0.39 -7.23
CA THR A 259 4.93 -1.78 -7.41
C THR A 259 4.41 -2.71 -6.33
N LEU A 260 4.25 -2.23 -5.10
CA LEU A 260 3.63 -2.99 -4.02
C LEU A 260 2.15 -3.29 -4.30
N TYR A 261 1.40 -2.31 -4.83
CA TYR A 261 0.00 -2.56 -5.21
C TYR A 261 -0.10 -3.58 -6.36
N ILE A 262 0.81 -3.53 -7.34
CA ILE A 262 0.91 -4.53 -8.41
C ILE A 262 1.18 -5.91 -7.80
N HIS A 263 2.18 -6.02 -6.93
CA HIS A 263 2.57 -7.27 -6.28
C HIS A 263 1.41 -7.87 -5.46
N LEU A 264 0.80 -7.08 -4.57
CA LEU A 264 -0.34 -7.50 -3.77
C LEU A 264 -1.55 -7.90 -4.62
N SER A 265 -1.82 -7.18 -5.70
CA SER A 265 -2.91 -7.52 -6.62
C SER A 265 -2.67 -8.86 -7.31
N LYS A 266 -1.44 -9.15 -7.73
CA LYS A 266 -1.07 -10.46 -8.28
C LYS A 266 -1.28 -11.57 -7.25
N HIS A 267 -0.82 -11.38 -6.01
CA HIS A 267 -1.07 -12.34 -4.91
C HIS A 267 -2.55 -12.67 -4.72
N LEU A 268 -3.40 -11.65 -4.80
CA LEU A 268 -4.84 -11.80 -4.57
C LEU A 268 -5.59 -12.40 -5.75
N LEU A 269 -5.08 -12.21 -6.97
CA LEU A 269 -5.79 -12.59 -8.20
C LEU A 269 -5.24 -13.87 -8.86
N THR A 270 -3.97 -14.20 -8.60
CA THR A 270 -3.30 -15.37 -9.19
C THR A 270 -2.48 -16.07 -8.13
N SER A 271 -2.43 -17.41 -8.14
CA SER A 271 -1.65 -18.19 -7.16
C SER A 271 -0.35 -18.78 -7.74
N GLU A 272 0.05 -18.41 -8.96
CA GLU A 272 1.05 -19.16 -9.71
C GLU A 272 2.51 -18.87 -9.33
N GLU A 273 2.80 -17.75 -8.67
CA GLU A 273 4.19 -17.30 -8.39
C GLU A 273 4.51 -17.18 -6.89
N PHE A 274 3.63 -17.68 -5.98
CA PHE A 274 3.75 -17.44 -4.56
C PHE A 274 3.98 -18.71 -3.74
N THR A 275 4.53 -18.53 -2.54
CA THR A 275 4.73 -19.65 -1.61
C THR A 275 3.39 -20.20 -1.14
N GLU A 276 3.37 -21.47 -0.75
CA GLU A 276 2.16 -22.11 -0.18
C GLU A 276 1.65 -21.36 1.04
N LYS A 277 2.56 -20.84 1.87
CA LYS A 277 2.22 -20.04 3.05
C LYS A 277 1.53 -18.73 2.70
N GLU A 278 2.02 -18.01 1.69
CA GLU A 278 1.38 -16.79 1.21
C GLU A 278 0.00 -17.09 0.61
N THR A 279 -0.12 -18.14 -0.20
CA THR A 279 -1.39 -18.59 -0.76
C THR A 279 -2.39 -18.98 0.33
N TYR A 280 -1.93 -19.67 1.39
CA TYR A 280 -2.74 -20.01 2.55
C TYR A 280 -3.24 -18.76 3.30
N GLU A 281 -2.38 -17.74 3.51
CA GLU A 281 -2.80 -16.49 4.15
C GLU A 281 -3.79 -15.68 3.28
N VAL A 282 -3.64 -15.72 1.96
CA VAL A 282 -4.64 -15.15 1.03
C VAL A 282 -5.97 -15.90 1.14
N ALA A 283 -5.96 -17.23 1.17
CA ALA A 283 -7.16 -18.05 1.34
C ALA A 283 -7.89 -17.70 2.65
N ARG A 284 -7.16 -17.63 3.77
CA ARG A 284 -7.70 -17.18 5.07
C ARG A 284 -8.31 -15.78 5.00
N TRP A 285 -7.71 -14.89 4.23
CA TRP A 285 -8.24 -13.55 4.08
C TRP A 285 -9.56 -13.55 3.33
N TYR A 286 -9.66 -14.28 2.22
CA TYR A 286 -10.90 -14.42 1.47
C TYR A 286 -12.01 -15.10 2.31
N GLU A 287 -11.66 -16.10 3.10
CA GLU A 287 -12.61 -16.74 4.03
C GLU A 287 -13.19 -15.73 5.04
N GLN A 288 -12.34 -14.87 5.63
CA GLN A 288 -12.78 -13.81 6.56
C GLN A 288 -13.65 -12.75 5.87
N LEU A 289 -13.48 -12.53 4.57
CA LEU A 289 -14.32 -11.64 3.76
C LEU A 289 -15.63 -12.30 3.31
N GLY A 290 -15.84 -13.58 3.60
CA GLY A 290 -17.01 -14.33 3.18
C GLY A 290 -16.95 -14.90 1.77
N GLU A 291 -15.81 -14.75 1.08
CA GLU A 291 -15.54 -15.29 -0.26
C GLU A 291 -15.17 -16.78 -0.19
N ASN A 292 -16.04 -17.57 0.46
CA ASN A 292 -15.75 -18.96 0.86
C ASN A 292 -15.37 -19.87 -0.32
N LYS A 293 -16.03 -19.72 -1.49
CA LYS A 293 -15.72 -20.54 -2.66
C LYS A 293 -14.31 -20.27 -3.19
N HIS A 294 -13.91 -19.00 -3.22
CA HIS A 294 -12.57 -18.63 -3.67
C HIS A 294 -11.51 -19.06 -2.66
N ALA A 295 -11.77 -18.87 -1.36
CA ALA A 295 -10.92 -19.37 -0.29
C ALA A 295 -10.71 -20.88 -0.38
N PHE A 296 -11.78 -21.66 -0.59
CA PHE A 296 -11.73 -23.11 -0.73
C PHE A 296 -10.85 -23.56 -1.90
N SER A 297 -10.98 -22.91 -3.06
CA SER A 297 -10.14 -23.22 -4.23
C SER A 297 -8.65 -22.97 -3.96
N LEU A 298 -8.33 -21.91 -3.21
CA LEU A 298 -6.94 -21.62 -2.83
C LEU A 298 -6.40 -22.64 -1.81
N TYR A 299 -7.21 -23.03 -0.79
CA TYR A 299 -6.84 -24.08 0.15
C TYR A 299 -6.61 -25.42 -0.57
N GLN A 300 -7.45 -25.77 -1.54
CA GLN A 300 -7.26 -26.97 -2.35
C GLN A 300 -5.90 -26.96 -3.06
N GLY A 301 -5.53 -25.85 -3.72
CA GLY A 301 -4.24 -25.70 -4.38
C GLY A 301 -3.03 -25.77 -3.42
N VAL A 302 -3.19 -25.39 -2.14
CA VAL A 302 -2.16 -25.56 -1.11
C VAL A 302 -2.11 -27.02 -0.63
N ALA A 303 -3.27 -27.64 -0.41
CA ALA A 303 -3.37 -29.02 0.07
C ALA A 303 -2.82 -30.06 -0.95
N GLU A 304 -2.83 -29.76 -2.24
CA GLU A 304 -2.31 -30.66 -3.28
C GLU A 304 -0.77 -30.72 -3.33
N LYS A 305 -0.07 -29.78 -2.68
CA LYS A 305 1.39 -29.64 -2.80
C LYS A 305 2.21 -30.38 -1.73
N GLU A 306 1.57 -30.96 -0.71
CA GLU A 306 2.20 -31.71 0.40
C GLU A 306 3.42 -31.01 1.04
N LYS A 307 3.28 -29.69 1.34
CA LYS A 307 4.31 -28.88 1.95
C LYS A 307 3.83 -28.25 3.28
N GLU A 308 4.57 -27.25 3.79
CA GLU A 308 4.44 -26.68 5.14
C GLU A 308 2.99 -26.36 5.59
N GLU A 309 2.13 -25.88 4.69
CA GLU A 309 0.75 -25.49 5.05
C GLU A 309 -0.31 -26.51 4.61
N HIS A 310 0.11 -27.70 4.11
CA HIS A 310 -0.77 -28.75 3.61
C HIS A 310 -1.85 -29.17 4.62
N GLU A 311 -1.43 -29.55 5.82
CA GLU A 311 -2.31 -30.03 6.89
C GLU A 311 -3.30 -28.94 7.32
N LYS A 312 -2.83 -27.71 7.46
CA LYS A 312 -3.70 -26.57 7.82
C LYS A 312 -4.70 -26.24 6.71
N ALA A 313 -4.31 -26.39 5.45
CA ALA A 313 -5.23 -26.21 4.33
C ALA A 313 -6.29 -27.29 4.30
N GLN A 314 -5.93 -28.55 4.53
CA GLN A 314 -6.90 -29.66 4.67
C GLN A 314 -7.85 -29.44 5.84
N LEU A 315 -7.35 -28.99 6.99
CA LEU A 315 -8.17 -28.64 8.15
C LEU A 315 -9.17 -27.53 7.83
N ALA A 316 -8.73 -26.48 7.14
CA ALA A 316 -9.61 -25.39 6.70
C ALA A 316 -10.70 -25.88 5.73
N MET A 317 -10.36 -26.79 4.80
CA MET A 317 -11.32 -27.41 3.90
C MET A 317 -12.34 -28.27 4.66
N ALA A 318 -11.91 -29.03 5.67
CA ALA A 318 -12.80 -29.80 6.53
C ALA A 318 -13.81 -28.90 7.27
N TYR A 319 -13.33 -27.76 7.82
CA TYR A 319 -14.21 -26.74 8.40
C TYR A 319 -15.17 -26.10 7.38
N HIS A 320 -14.74 -25.90 6.15
CA HIS A 320 -15.65 -25.43 5.09
C HIS A 320 -16.80 -26.41 4.86
N TYR A 321 -16.53 -27.70 4.68
CA TYR A 321 -17.58 -28.72 4.53
C TYR A 321 -18.51 -28.78 5.75
N LYS A 322 -17.95 -28.69 6.97
CA LYS A 322 -18.72 -28.60 8.20
C LYS A 322 -19.67 -27.38 8.20
N LYS A 323 -19.22 -26.20 7.76
CA LYS A 323 -20.00 -24.97 7.65
C LYS A 323 -21.15 -25.12 6.65
N GLU A 324 -20.90 -25.80 5.54
CA GLU A 324 -21.91 -26.12 4.50
C GLU A 324 -22.84 -27.28 4.94
N LYS A 325 -22.65 -27.85 6.13
CA LYS A 325 -23.38 -29.01 6.66
C LYS A 325 -23.22 -30.29 5.83
N SER A 326 -22.19 -30.38 5.04
CA SER A 326 -21.75 -31.57 4.30
C SER A 326 -20.97 -32.48 5.25
N TRP A 327 -21.73 -33.17 6.15
CA TRP A 327 -21.12 -33.87 7.29
C TRP A 327 -20.23 -35.03 6.89
N LYS A 328 -20.61 -35.76 5.80
CA LYS A 328 -19.83 -36.88 5.29
C LYS A 328 -18.50 -36.40 4.75
N GLU A 329 -18.53 -35.39 3.88
CA GLU A 329 -17.34 -34.78 3.29
C GLU A 329 -16.44 -34.15 4.37
N ALA A 330 -17.04 -33.58 5.42
CA ALA A 330 -16.28 -33.06 6.56
C ALA A 330 -15.56 -34.19 7.30
N VAL A 331 -16.22 -35.34 7.56
CA VAL A 331 -15.62 -36.52 8.18
C VAL A 331 -14.49 -37.06 7.32
N ASP A 332 -14.75 -37.26 6.01
CA ASP A 332 -13.76 -37.77 5.04
C ASP A 332 -12.49 -36.89 4.99
N MET A 333 -12.60 -35.61 5.33
CA MET A 333 -11.45 -34.68 5.42
C MET A 333 -10.78 -34.63 6.78
N PHE A 334 -11.52 -34.80 7.90
CA PHE A 334 -10.94 -34.80 9.25
C PHE A 334 -10.24 -36.13 9.59
N GLU A 335 -10.77 -37.29 9.16
CA GLU A 335 -10.20 -38.60 9.50
C GLU A 335 -8.74 -38.79 9.09
N PRO A 336 -8.30 -38.44 7.88
CA PRO A 336 -6.88 -38.53 7.51
C PRO A 336 -5.98 -37.68 8.40
N LEU A 337 -6.44 -36.47 8.82
CA LEU A 337 -5.65 -35.58 9.68
C LEU A 337 -5.35 -36.19 11.05
N VAL A 338 -6.28 -36.96 11.60
CA VAL A 338 -6.06 -37.70 12.86
C VAL A 338 -5.00 -38.77 12.70
N GLN A 339 -4.90 -39.40 11.52
CA GLN A 339 -3.98 -40.51 11.29
C GLN A 339 -2.57 -40.05 10.88
N THR A 340 -2.45 -38.90 10.22
CA THR A 340 -1.20 -38.47 9.59
C THR A 340 -0.55 -37.26 10.27
N CYS A 341 -1.31 -36.47 11.04
CA CYS A 341 -0.83 -35.26 11.68
C CYS A 341 -0.56 -35.48 13.18
N GLU A 342 0.23 -34.57 13.74
CA GLU A 342 0.48 -34.48 15.18
C GLU A 342 0.16 -33.07 15.70
N GLY A 343 0.07 -32.90 17.02
CA GLY A 343 -0.12 -31.59 17.66
C GLY A 343 -1.51 -31.00 17.43
N ASP A 344 -1.58 -29.67 17.24
CA ASP A 344 -2.84 -28.91 17.26
C ASP A 344 -3.82 -29.34 16.16
N VAL A 345 -3.32 -29.65 14.95
CA VAL A 345 -4.16 -30.07 13.81
C VAL A 345 -4.88 -31.38 14.09
N ALA A 346 -4.15 -32.37 14.62
CA ALA A 346 -4.74 -33.66 14.98
C ALA A 346 -5.76 -33.52 16.11
N ILE A 347 -5.43 -32.74 17.14
CA ILE A 347 -6.32 -32.49 18.30
C ILE A 347 -7.61 -31.80 17.82
N GLU A 348 -7.52 -30.77 16.98
CA GLU A 348 -8.70 -30.11 16.43
C GLU A 348 -9.55 -31.07 15.60
N ALA A 349 -8.93 -31.90 14.76
CA ALA A 349 -9.64 -32.90 13.96
C ALA A 349 -10.37 -33.93 14.83
N LEU A 350 -9.73 -34.45 15.87
CA LEU A 350 -10.33 -35.37 16.84
C LEU A 350 -11.57 -34.78 17.51
N VAL A 351 -11.45 -33.56 18.03
CA VAL A 351 -12.55 -32.84 18.70
C VAL A 351 -13.72 -32.62 17.76
N GLU A 352 -13.45 -32.26 16.50
CA GLU A 352 -14.51 -32.00 15.53
C GLU A 352 -15.18 -33.29 15.04
N LEU A 353 -14.44 -34.38 14.85
CA LEU A 353 -15.01 -35.70 14.56
C LEU A 353 -15.93 -36.19 15.69
N ALA A 354 -15.48 -36.13 16.93
CA ALA A 354 -16.30 -36.48 18.09
C ALA A 354 -17.64 -35.70 18.09
N LYS A 355 -17.58 -34.35 17.88
CA LYS A 355 -18.79 -33.51 17.80
C LYS A 355 -19.70 -33.87 16.63
N ILE A 356 -19.14 -34.16 15.44
CA ILE A 356 -19.93 -34.51 14.26
C ILE A 356 -20.64 -35.84 14.48
N TYR A 357 -19.94 -36.87 14.94
CA TYR A 357 -20.52 -38.17 15.22
C TYR A 357 -21.59 -38.10 16.29
N GLU A 358 -21.34 -37.44 17.45
CA GLU A 358 -22.29 -37.30 18.53
C GLU A 358 -23.54 -36.50 18.13
N HIS A 359 -23.34 -35.30 17.56
CA HIS A 359 -24.42 -34.35 17.45
C HIS A 359 -25.12 -34.37 16.08
N ARG A 360 -24.45 -34.82 15.01
CA ARG A 360 -24.98 -34.77 13.63
C ARG A 360 -25.32 -36.14 13.07
N LEU A 361 -24.38 -37.08 13.16
CA LEU A 361 -24.59 -38.44 12.65
C LEU A 361 -25.26 -39.34 13.70
N LYS A 362 -25.30 -38.92 14.97
CA LYS A 362 -25.92 -39.66 16.09
C LYS A 362 -25.29 -41.01 16.34
N ASP A 363 -24.00 -41.16 16.02
CA ASP A 363 -23.21 -42.36 16.30
C ASP A 363 -22.32 -42.12 17.53
N VAL A 364 -22.88 -42.45 18.71
CA VAL A 364 -22.19 -42.24 19.99
C VAL A 364 -20.97 -43.19 20.14
N HIS A 365 -21.00 -44.33 19.48
CA HIS A 365 -19.88 -45.27 19.56
C HIS A 365 -18.66 -44.71 18.82
N GLN A 366 -18.84 -44.22 17.60
CA GLN A 366 -17.76 -43.56 16.87
C GLN A 366 -17.30 -42.27 17.57
N ALA A 367 -18.23 -41.50 18.14
CA ALA A 367 -17.85 -40.28 18.90
C ALA A 367 -16.92 -40.62 20.08
N LEU A 368 -17.15 -41.73 20.79
CA LEU A 368 -16.32 -42.15 21.93
C LEU A 368 -14.91 -42.53 21.50
N LEU A 369 -14.73 -43.19 20.34
CA LEU A 369 -13.42 -43.58 19.82
C LEU A 369 -12.51 -42.37 19.53
N TYR A 370 -13.07 -41.21 19.23
CA TYR A 370 -12.30 -40.00 19.02
C TYR A 370 -12.04 -39.17 20.28
N THR A 371 -12.51 -39.63 21.46
CA THR A 371 -12.28 -38.96 22.74
C THR A 371 -11.33 -39.73 23.67
N GLU A 372 -11.07 -41.00 23.40
CA GLU A 372 -10.07 -41.85 24.05
C GLU A 372 -8.66 -41.66 23.45
#